data_37fddf56a535a18d84e0cc2f2ac25ab7
#
_entry.id   37fddf56a535a18d84e0cc2f2ac25ab7
#
_cell.length_a   1.000
_cell.length_b   1.000
_cell.length_c   1.000
_cell.angle_alpha   90.00
_cell.angle_beta   90.00
_cell.angle_gamma   90.00
#
_symmetry.space_group_name_H-M   'P 1'
#
loop_
_entity.id
_entity.type
_entity.pdbx_description
1 polymer ?
#
loop_
_entity_poly.entity_id
_entity_poly.type
_entity_poly.pdbx_seq_one_letter_code
_entity_poly.pdbx_strand_id
1 'polypeptide(L)'
;MSQTNSKRTEDLRNLARTIAEKRGLDPELFVRLINQESGFDPNRRGAAGEIGLGQILPTTNADPGFGVRSANDLFDPVDNLVFSANYLLAMINNFGGDLEKGVAAYNTGAGNVEKGIIPKSTQN
;
A
#
# COMPACT_ATOMS: atom_id res chain seq x y z
N MET A 1 -12.29 3.07 23.63
CA MET A 1 -12.35 3.43 22.23
C MET A 1 -13.36 4.50 21.96
N SER A 2 -12.98 5.56 21.33
CA SER A 2 -13.87 6.69 21.11
C SER A 2 -14.49 6.64 19.72
N GLN A 3 -15.64 7.30 19.56
CA GLN A 3 -16.26 7.47 18.24
C GLN A 3 -15.36 8.24 17.29
N THR A 4 -14.52 9.13 17.83
CA THR A 4 -13.56 9.90 17.04
C THR A 4 -12.59 8.99 16.28
N ASN A 5 -12.07 7.94 16.93
CA ASN A 5 -11.17 6.99 16.27
C ASN A 5 -11.88 6.19 15.19
N SER A 6 -13.12 5.77 15.46
CA SER A 6 -13.91 5.04 14.45
C SER A 6 -14.21 5.90 13.24
N LYS A 7 -14.58 7.16 13.48
CA LYS A 7 -14.84 8.10 12.39
C LYS A 7 -13.57 8.38 11.58
N ARG A 8 -12.44 8.57 12.25
CA ARG A 8 -11.17 8.80 11.56
C ARG A 8 -10.81 7.62 10.67
N THR A 9 -10.99 6.40 11.16
CA THR A 9 -10.71 5.20 10.37
C THR A 9 -11.62 5.14 9.15
N GLU A 10 -12.90 5.45 9.31
CA GLU A 10 -13.83 5.44 8.18
C GLU A 10 -13.47 6.51 7.17
N ASP A 11 -13.08 7.70 7.63
CA ASP A 11 -12.65 8.77 6.73
C ASP A 11 -11.42 8.35 5.93
N LEU A 12 -10.46 7.66 6.56
CA LEU A 12 -9.28 7.17 5.87
C LEU A 12 -9.60 6.09 4.85
N ARG A 13 -10.57 5.21 5.17
CA ARG A 13 -11.02 4.21 4.20
C ARG A 13 -11.65 4.86 2.97
N ASN A 14 -12.49 5.87 3.20
CA ASN A 14 -13.12 6.59 2.09
C ASN A 14 -12.10 7.35 1.26
N LEU A 15 -11.09 7.92 1.90
CA LEU A 15 -9.99 8.58 1.20
C LEU A 15 -9.24 7.57 0.32
N ALA A 16 -8.96 6.39 0.86
CA ALA A 16 -8.28 5.33 0.11
C ALA A 16 -9.09 4.92 -1.12
N ARG A 17 -10.41 4.75 -0.96
CA ARG A 17 -11.30 4.42 -2.09
C ARG A 17 -11.23 5.47 -3.18
N THR A 18 -11.30 6.75 -2.80
CA THR A 18 -11.25 7.85 -3.75
C THR A 18 -9.92 7.88 -4.50
N ILE A 19 -8.83 7.70 -3.78
CA ILE A 19 -7.49 7.70 -4.39
C ILE A 19 -7.36 6.55 -5.38
N ALA A 20 -7.84 5.36 -5.02
CA ALA A 20 -7.79 4.20 -5.90
C ALA A 20 -8.65 4.39 -7.14
N GLU A 21 -9.88 4.87 -6.98
CA GLU A 21 -10.80 5.09 -8.09
C GLU A 21 -10.22 6.03 -9.13
N LYS A 22 -9.59 7.11 -8.68
CA LYS A 22 -9.00 8.09 -9.60
C LYS A 22 -7.87 7.50 -10.44
N ARG A 23 -7.29 6.39 -10.01
CA ARG A 23 -6.16 5.75 -10.69
C ARG A 23 -6.54 4.49 -11.46
N GLY A 24 -7.84 4.15 -11.45
CA GLY A 24 -8.29 2.91 -12.07
C GLY A 24 -7.88 1.67 -11.30
N LEU A 25 -7.52 1.82 -10.05
CA LEU A 25 -7.22 0.71 -9.14
C LEU A 25 -8.50 0.29 -8.43
N ASP A 26 -8.71 -1.03 -8.28
CA ASP A 26 -9.88 -1.54 -7.57
C ASP A 26 -9.90 -0.99 -6.14
N PRO A 27 -10.93 -0.19 -5.78
CA PRO A 27 -10.97 0.44 -4.47
C PRO A 27 -11.00 -0.55 -3.31
N GLU A 28 -11.74 -1.65 -3.44
CA GLU A 28 -11.86 -2.61 -2.35
C GLU A 28 -10.59 -3.44 -2.19
N LEU A 29 -9.90 -3.71 -3.28
CA LEU A 29 -8.58 -4.35 -3.21
C LEU A 29 -7.62 -3.46 -2.41
N PHE A 30 -7.60 -2.17 -2.72
CA PHE A 30 -6.71 -1.23 -2.05
C PHE A 30 -7.06 -1.10 -0.56
N VAL A 31 -8.35 -0.99 -0.24
CA VAL A 31 -8.79 -0.90 1.16
C VAL A 31 -8.36 -2.15 1.94
N ARG A 32 -8.53 -3.34 1.35
CA ARG A 32 -8.10 -4.58 2.01
C ARG A 32 -6.59 -4.60 2.25
N LEU A 33 -5.83 -4.15 1.26
CA LEU A 33 -4.37 -4.09 1.40
C LEU A 33 -3.97 -3.19 2.56
N ILE A 34 -4.50 -1.98 2.60
CA ILE A 34 -4.15 -1.02 3.65
C ILE A 34 -4.59 -1.53 5.02
N ASN A 35 -5.77 -2.15 5.09
CA ASN A 35 -6.22 -2.72 6.35
C ASN A 35 -5.28 -3.83 6.83
N GLN A 36 -4.81 -4.66 5.93
CA GLN A 36 -3.87 -5.74 6.25
C GLN A 36 -2.52 -5.19 6.70
N GLU A 37 -2.05 -4.12 6.04
CA GLU A 37 -0.74 -3.54 6.35
C GLU A 37 -0.72 -2.84 7.69
N SER A 38 -1.70 -2.00 7.96
CA SER A 38 -1.64 -1.09 9.12
C SER A 38 -2.91 -1.04 9.96
N GLY A 39 -4.01 -1.65 9.51
CA GLY A 39 -5.30 -1.45 10.16
C GLY A 39 -5.77 -0.01 10.08
N PHE A 40 -5.32 0.72 9.06
CA PHE A 40 -5.61 2.15 8.88
C PHE A 40 -5.04 3.02 10.01
N ASP A 41 -3.89 2.62 10.56
CA ASP A 41 -3.16 3.42 11.54
C ASP A 41 -2.05 4.19 10.82
N PRO A 42 -2.18 5.52 10.67
CA PRO A 42 -1.18 6.30 9.93
C PRO A 42 0.16 6.40 10.63
N ASN A 43 0.22 6.06 11.90
CA ASN A 43 1.45 6.13 12.69
C ASN A 43 2.12 4.77 12.89
N ARG A 44 1.58 3.72 12.27
CA ARG A 44 2.13 2.39 12.47
C ARG A 44 3.56 2.29 11.95
N ARG A 45 4.41 1.61 12.72
CA ARG A 45 5.78 1.29 12.31
C ARG A 45 5.93 -0.22 12.35
N GLY A 46 6.40 -0.78 11.23
CA GLY A 46 6.62 -2.22 11.14
C GLY A 46 7.98 -2.62 11.72
N ALA A 47 8.19 -3.92 11.86
CA ALA A 47 9.41 -4.48 12.46
C ALA A 47 10.67 -4.13 11.68
N ALA A 48 10.56 -3.97 10.36
CA ALA A 48 11.70 -3.63 9.50
C ALA A 48 11.83 -2.13 9.26
N GLY A 49 11.03 -1.31 9.95
CA GLY A 49 11.05 0.14 9.78
C GLY A 49 10.03 0.67 8.80
N GLU A 50 9.08 -0.17 8.39
CA GLU A 50 8.00 0.28 7.50
C GLU A 50 7.16 1.35 8.19
N ILE A 51 6.63 2.29 7.38
CA ILE A 51 5.95 3.47 7.92
C ILE A 51 4.54 3.60 7.36
N GLY A 52 3.60 3.86 8.26
CA GLY A 52 2.28 4.42 7.95
C GLY A 52 1.29 3.47 7.35
N LEU A 53 0.29 4.04 6.70
CA LEU A 53 -0.88 3.30 6.22
C LEU A 53 -0.53 2.14 5.29
N GLY A 54 0.36 2.37 4.33
CA GLY A 54 0.76 1.33 3.38
C GLY A 54 1.99 0.55 3.81
N GLN A 55 2.54 0.84 4.97
CA GLN A 55 3.74 0.19 5.49
C GLN A 55 4.88 0.21 4.48
N ILE A 56 5.34 1.41 4.17
CA ILE A 56 6.36 1.65 3.16
C ILE A 56 7.73 1.82 3.83
N LEU A 57 8.72 1.07 3.34
CA LEU A 57 10.09 1.26 3.80
C LEU A 57 10.62 2.60 3.30
N PRO A 58 11.37 3.34 4.14
CA PRO A 58 12.01 4.57 3.67
C PRO A 58 12.91 4.37 2.46
N THR A 59 13.59 3.23 2.35
CA THR A 59 14.42 2.93 1.19
C THR A 59 13.59 2.74 -0.08
N THR A 60 12.42 2.12 0.04
CA THR A 60 11.49 1.99 -1.09
C THR A 60 10.99 3.36 -1.53
N ASN A 61 10.65 4.22 -0.56
CA ASN A 61 10.19 5.57 -0.88
C ASN A 61 11.27 6.41 -1.55
N ALA A 62 12.53 6.23 -1.13
CA ALA A 62 13.65 7.00 -1.69
C ALA A 62 13.93 6.62 -3.14
N ASP A 63 13.70 5.36 -3.52
CA ASP A 63 13.98 4.88 -4.88
C ASP A 63 12.95 3.80 -5.26
N PRO A 64 11.70 4.20 -5.51
CA PRO A 64 10.65 3.21 -5.78
C PRO A 64 10.75 2.56 -7.16
N GLY A 65 11.37 3.23 -8.12
CA GLY A 65 11.40 2.72 -9.48
C GLY A 65 10.03 2.78 -10.16
N PHE A 66 9.93 2.16 -11.33
CA PHE A 66 8.67 1.98 -12.07
C PHE A 66 7.93 3.29 -12.38
N GLY A 67 8.62 4.42 -12.35
CA GLY A 67 8.00 5.73 -12.59
C GLY A 67 7.19 6.26 -11.42
N VAL A 68 7.26 5.61 -10.26
CA VAL A 68 6.51 6.03 -9.07
C VAL A 68 7.22 7.18 -8.38
N ARG A 69 6.46 8.21 -8.01
CA ARG A 69 7.01 9.39 -7.32
C ARG A 69 7.09 9.12 -5.83
N SER A 70 8.22 9.49 -5.22
CA SER A 70 8.42 9.41 -3.77
C SER A 70 7.41 10.29 -3.02
N ALA A 71 6.99 9.83 -1.85
CA ALA A 71 6.15 10.63 -0.96
C ALA A 71 7.02 11.61 -0.19
N ASN A 72 6.48 12.79 0.10
CA ASN A 72 7.17 13.78 0.92
C ASN A 72 7.22 13.37 2.38
N ASP A 73 6.12 12.79 2.89
CA ASP A 73 6.02 12.42 4.30
C ASP A 73 5.18 11.14 4.40
N LEU A 74 5.83 10.03 4.71
CA LEU A 74 5.16 8.74 4.83
C LEU A 74 4.21 8.66 6.05
N PHE A 75 4.35 9.56 7.02
CA PHE A 75 3.41 9.64 8.13
C PHE A 75 2.18 10.46 7.80
N ASP A 76 2.22 11.24 6.72
CA ASP A 76 1.02 11.96 6.26
C ASP A 76 0.07 10.99 5.55
N PRO A 77 -1.20 10.89 6.00
CA PRO A 77 -2.12 9.91 5.43
C PRO A 77 -2.32 10.04 3.91
N VAL A 78 -2.46 11.26 3.41
CA VAL A 78 -2.67 11.46 1.98
C VAL A 78 -1.42 11.05 1.20
N ASP A 79 -0.25 11.54 1.62
CA ASP A 79 1.00 11.22 0.95
C ASP A 79 1.25 9.70 0.92
N ASN A 80 1.02 9.04 2.05
CA ASN A 80 1.25 7.60 2.12
C ASN A 80 0.27 6.84 1.23
N LEU A 81 -1.03 7.18 1.27
CA LEU A 81 -2.02 6.48 0.46
C LEU A 81 -1.79 6.72 -1.04
N VAL A 82 -1.42 7.93 -1.44
CA VAL A 82 -1.11 8.22 -2.84
C VAL A 82 0.09 7.38 -3.30
N PHE A 83 1.17 7.37 -2.51
CA PHE A 83 2.33 6.55 -2.84
C PHE A 83 1.95 5.08 -2.93
N SER A 84 1.22 4.57 -1.93
CA SER A 84 0.86 3.15 -1.86
C SER A 84 0.01 2.73 -3.06
N ALA A 85 -0.96 3.55 -3.45
CA ALA A 85 -1.81 3.25 -4.61
C ALA A 85 -0.99 3.24 -5.89
N ASN A 86 -0.13 4.23 -6.09
CA ASN A 86 0.72 4.29 -7.28
C ASN A 86 1.69 3.11 -7.33
N TYR A 87 2.26 2.75 -6.18
CA TYR A 87 3.21 1.65 -6.12
C TYR A 87 2.53 0.30 -6.38
N LEU A 88 1.36 0.08 -5.77
CA LEU A 88 0.61 -1.16 -6.02
C LEU A 88 0.21 -1.26 -7.48
N LEU A 89 -0.27 -0.17 -8.07
CA LEU A 89 -0.65 -0.18 -9.48
C LEU A 89 0.55 -0.48 -10.37
N ALA A 90 1.71 0.09 -10.05
CA ALA A 90 2.95 -0.20 -10.78
C ALA A 90 3.32 -1.68 -10.69
N MET A 91 3.16 -2.28 -9.50
CA MET A 91 3.43 -3.70 -9.33
C MET A 91 2.47 -4.57 -10.15
N ILE A 92 1.17 -4.24 -10.11
CA ILE A 92 0.18 -4.96 -10.90
C ILE A 92 0.51 -4.86 -12.39
N ASN A 93 0.83 -3.66 -12.87
CA ASN A 93 1.15 -3.46 -14.28
C ASN A 93 2.44 -4.16 -14.69
N ASN A 94 3.41 -4.23 -13.78
CA ASN A 94 4.67 -4.94 -14.06
C ASN A 94 4.44 -6.44 -14.31
N PHE A 95 3.34 -6.98 -13.82
CA PHE A 95 2.97 -8.38 -14.05
C PHE A 95 1.77 -8.51 -14.97
N GLY A 96 1.62 -7.58 -15.91
CA GLY A 96 0.62 -7.68 -16.96
C GLY A 96 -0.83 -7.56 -16.49
N GLY A 97 -1.06 -6.93 -15.35
CA GLY A 97 -2.40 -6.77 -14.78
C GLY A 97 -2.79 -7.87 -13.80
N ASP A 98 -1.86 -8.76 -13.46
CA ASP A 98 -2.12 -9.85 -12.51
C ASP A 98 -2.19 -9.28 -11.09
N LEU A 99 -3.39 -9.24 -10.51
CA LEU A 99 -3.61 -8.64 -9.19
C LEU A 99 -2.88 -9.39 -8.09
N GLU A 100 -2.90 -10.72 -8.13
CA GLU A 100 -2.27 -11.54 -7.11
C GLU A 100 -0.76 -11.31 -7.08
N LYS A 101 -0.12 -11.34 -8.26
CA LYS A 101 1.31 -11.09 -8.36
C LYS A 101 1.67 -9.65 -7.99
N GLY A 102 0.81 -8.70 -8.34
CA GLY A 102 1.02 -7.30 -7.97
C GLY A 102 1.01 -7.09 -6.47
N VAL A 103 0.05 -7.70 -5.77
CA VAL A 103 -0.02 -7.62 -4.31
C VAL A 103 1.19 -8.32 -3.68
N ALA A 104 1.57 -9.48 -4.19
CA ALA A 104 2.75 -10.20 -3.70
C ALA A 104 4.01 -9.35 -3.86
N ALA A 105 4.16 -8.69 -5.02
CA ALA A 105 5.31 -7.82 -5.28
C ALA A 105 5.32 -6.60 -4.37
N TYR A 106 4.14 -6.05 -4.06
CA TYR A 106 4.04 -4.96 -3.09
C TYR A 106 4.63 -5.38 -1.75
N ASN A 107 4.35 -6.61 -1.33
CA ASN A 107 4.79 -7.11 -0.03
C ASN A 107 6.26 -7.53 0.01
N THR A 108 6.79 -8.11 -1.07
CA THR A 108 8.15 -8.70 -1.04
C THR A 108 9.12 -8.09 -2.04
N GLY A 109 8.63 -7.27 -2.97
CA GLY A 109 9.43 -6.79 -4.08
C GLY A 109 9.26 -7.63 -5.34
N ALA A 110 9.36 -6.98 -6.52
CA ALA A 110 9.10 -7.61 -7.80
C ALA A 110 10.04 -8.79 -8.09
N GLY A 111 11.32 -8.66 -7.74
CA GLY A 111 12.28 -9.72 -7.97
C GLY A 111 11.96 -11.02 -7.23
N ASN A 112 11.42 -10.91 -6.03
CA ASN A 112 11.05 -12.09 -5.25
C ASN A 112 9.86 -12.82 -5.86
N VAL A 113 8.89 -12.08 -6.40
CA VAL A 113 7.73 -12.69 -7.06
C VAL A 113 8.19 -13.42 -8.33
N GLU A 114 9.08 -12.81 -9.09
CA GLU A 114 9.65 -13.45 -10.29
C GLU A 114 10.39 -14.75 -9.95
N LYS A 115 10.96 -14.84 -8.74
CA LYS A 115 11.63 -16.05 -8.27
C LYS A 115 10.66 -17.06 -7.65
N GLY A 116 9.36 -16.74 -7.59
CA GLY A 116 8.35 -17.62 -7.02
C GLY A 116 8.18 -17.52 -5.53
N ILE A 117 8.75 -16.49 -4.89
CA ILE A 117 8.61 -16.28 -3.44
C ILE A 117 7.34 -15.48 -3.18
N ILE A 118 6.38 -16.08 -2.49
CA ILE A 118 5.11 -15.43 -2.18
C ILE A 118 4.99 -15.33 -0.66
N PRO A 119 4.76 -14.12 -0.11
CA PRO A 119 4.67 -13.96 1.34
C PRO A 119 3.42 -14.64 1.90
N LYS A 120 3.47 -15.00 3.19
CA LYS A 120 2.36 -15.68 3.85
C LYS A 120 1.06 -14.86 3.76
N SER A 121 1.16 -13.54 3.84
CA SER A 121 -0.01 -12.66 3.78
C SER A 121 -0.77 -12.79 2.47
N THR A 122 -0.11 -13.21 1.39
CA THR A 122 -0.73 -13.37 0.09
C THR A 122 -1.21 -14.81 -0.16
N GLN A 123 -0.70 -15.78 0.59
CA GLN A 123 -1.05 -17.17 0.43
C GLN A 123 -2.36 -17.54 1.11
N ASN A 124 -2.80 -16.71 2.02
CA ASN A 124 -4.07 -16.92 2.71
C ASN A 124 -5.19 -16.29 1.90
#